data_069553937e21a5c7146774f61a48e687
#
_entry.id   069553937e21a5c7146774f61a48e687
#
_cell.length_a   1.000
_cell.length_b   1.000
_cell.length_c   1.000
_cell.angle_alpha   90.00
_cell.angle_beta   90.00
_cell.angle_gamma   90.00
#
_symmetry.space_group_name_H-M   'P 1'
#
loop_
_entity.id
_entity.type
_entity.pdbx_description
1 polymer ?
#
loop_
_entity_poly.entity_id
_entity_poly.type
_entity_poly.pdbx_seq_one_letter_code
_entity_poly.pdbx_strand_id
1 'polypeptide(L)'
;MNGQTIALEESWRSALAAEFENPYMPKLKAFLTAQKESGKRVFPKGSEYFRALNLTPLADVKVVILGQDPYHGLGQAHGLCFSVRPGVRIPPSLVNIYKEMQTDLGIAPARHGFLEHWARQGVLLLNSVLTVEEAQAASHQGKGWETFTDAVIRKVNEECDAVVFMLWGAYAQRKAAFVDGSRHLVLKAAHPSPLSAHNGFFGCGHFSKANAFLESHGRPPIDWQLPPNPQEA
;
A
#
# COMPACT_ATOMS: atom_id res chain seq x y z
N MET A 1 -15.33 19.05 23.13
CA MET A 1 -14.95 17.77 22.46
C MET A 1 -14.99 18.02 20.96
N ASN A 2 -13.88 18.38 20.37
CA ASN A 2 -13.81 18.66 18.93
C ASN A 2 -13.72 17.31 18.21
N GLY A 3 -14.85 16.82 17.72
CA GLY A 3 -14.93 15.68 16.82
C GLY A 3 -14.30 16.04 15.47
N GLN A 4 -12.99 15.96 15.35
CA GLN A 4 -12.36 15.96 14.05
C GLN A 4 -12.82 14.70 13.34
N THR A 5 -13.68 14.87 12.34
CA THR A 5 -14.10 13.82 11.44
C THR A 5 -12.84 13.26 10.77
N ILE A 6 -12.61 11.96 10.86
CA ILE A 6 -11.48 11.31 10.20
C ILE A 6 -11.70 11.49 8.69
N ALA A 7 -10.71 12.08 8.01
CA ALA A 7 -10.74 12.27 6.57
C ALA A 7 -10.47 10.92 5.86
N LEU A 8 -11.50 10.08 5.82
CA LEU A 8 -11.50 8.76 5.18
C LEU A 8 -12.64 8.70 4.17
N GLU A 9 -12.34 8.13 3.01
CA GLU A 9 -13.31 7.90 1.95
C GLU A 9 -14.51 7.08 2.48
N GLU A 10 -15.73 7.39 1.99
CA GLU A 10 -16.99 6.95 2.60
C GLU A 10 -17.14 5.44 2.68
N SER A 11 -16.79 4.69 1.63
CA SER A 11 -16.92 3.23 1.63
C SER A 11 -16.04 2.58 2.71
N TRP A 12 -14.83 3.07 2.88
CA TRP A 12 -13.92 2.62 3.93
C TRP A 12 -14.37 3.06 5.31
N ARG A 13 -14.88 4.28 5.44
CA ARG A 13 -15.40 4.78 6.72
C ARG A 13 -16.55 3.89 7.21
N SER A 14 -17.43 3.49 6.31
CA SER A 14 -18.54 2.60 6.63
C SER A 14 -18.07 1.17 6.95
N ALA A 15 -17.21 0.61 6.10
CA ALA A 15 -16.72 -0.76 6.26
C ALA A 15 -15.86 -0.95 7.53
N LEU A 16 -15.12 0.08 7.94
CA LEU A 16 -14.18 0.04 9.07
C LEU A 16 -14.73 0.74 10.33
N ALA A 17 -16.01 1.08 10.38
CA ALA A 17 -16.59 1.83 11.50
C ALA A 17 -16.29 1.17 12.85
N ALA A 18 -16.41 -0.14 12.97
CA ALA A 18 -16.13 -0.89 14.19
C ALA A 18 -14.66 -0.78 14.65
N GLU A 19 -13.72 -0.61 13.71
CA GLU A 19 -12.29 -0.48 14.05
C GLU A 19 -12.00 0.84 14.77
N PHE A 20 -12.72 1.92 14.44
CA PHE A 20 -12.56 3.22 15.09
C PHE A 20 -13.12 3.23 16.53
N GLU A 21 -14.01 2.29 16.88
CA GLU A 21 -14.54 2.08 18.23
C GLU A 21 -13.72 1.05 19.03
N ASN A 22 -12.84 0.32 18.37
CA ASN A 22 -12.02 -0.73 18.99
C ASN A 22 -10.99 -0.11 19.97
N PRO A 23 -10.76 -0.71 21.16
CA PRO A 23 -9.87 -0.18 22.20
C PRO A 23 -8.42 0.11 21.79
N TYR A 24 -7.91 -0.51 20.72
CA TYR A 24 -6.56 -0.19 20.24
C TYR A 24 -6.48 1.19 19.55
N MET A 25 -7.56 1.66 18.95
CA MET A 25 -7.57 2.90 18.18
C MET A 25 -7.33 4.15 19.05
N PRO A 26 -7.98 4.35 20.21
CA PRO A 26 -7.62 5.43 21.12
C PRO A 26 -6.17 5.36 21.60
N LYS A 27 -5.62 4.16 21.83
CA LYS A 27 -4.21 3.97 22.23
C LYS A 27 -3.25 4.38 21.12
N LEU A 28 -3.54 4.00 19.88
CA LEU A 28 -2.77 4.42 18.69
C LEU A 28 -2.81 5.93 18.53
N LYS A 29 -3.99 6.55 18.65
CA LYS A 29 -4.15 8.00 18.57
C LYS A 29 -3.35 8.72 19.66
N ALA A 30 -3.42 8.25 20.92
CA ALA A 30 -2.66 8.81 22.03
C ALA A 30 -1.14 8.68 21.78
N PHE A 31 -0.68 7.54 21.28
CA PHE A 31 0.71 7.34 20.91
C PHE A 31 1.17 8.36 19.84
N LEU A 32 0.44 8.51 18.75
CA LEU A 32 0.78 9.45 17.68
C LEU A 32 0.77 10.92 18.16
N THR A 33 -0.16 11.26 19.04
CA THR A 33 -0.22 12.58 19.67
C THR A 33 1.03 12.84 20.52
N ALA A 34 1.39 11.90 21.40
CA ALA A 34 2.58 12.00 22.23
C ALA A 34 3.88 12.11 21.42
N GLN A 35 3.99 11.39 20.29
CA GLN A 35 5.14 11.52 19.38
C GLN A 35 5.29 12.96 18.88
N LYS A 36 4.20 13.58 18.44
CA LYS A 36 4.19 14.96 17.94
C LYS A 36 4.46 15.98 19.03
N GLU A 37 3.84 15.83 20.20
CA GLU A 37 4.04 16.72 21.36
C GLU A 37 5.46 16.66 21.90
N SER A 38 6.15 15.53 21.77
CA SER A 38 7.58 15.39 22.10
C SER A 38 8.53 15.96 21.03
N GLY A 39 8.01 16.63 20.00
CA GLY A 39 8.80 17.26 18.94
C GLY A 39 9.33 16.29 17.87
N LYS A 40 8.90 15.05 17.88
CA LYS A 40 9.30 14.05 16.87
C LYS A 40 8.58 14.30 15.55
N ARG A 41 9.30 14.13 14.46
CA ARG A 41 8.69 14.16 13.13
C ARG A 41 8.16 12.78 12.78
N VAL A 42 6.89 12.75 12.40
CA VAL A 42 6.17 11.54 11.99
C VAL A 42 5.80 11.64 10.51
N PHE A 43 6.11 10.61 9.74
CA PHE A 43 5.79 10.52 8.33
C PHE A 43 4.78 9.40 8.06
N PRO A 44 3.96 9.59 7.00
CA PRO A 44 3.71 10.79 6.21
C PRO A 44 3.00 11.87 7.05
N LYS A 45 2.57 12.98 6.44
CA LYS A 45 1.73 14.00 7.10
C LYS A 45 0.42 13.39 7.58
N GLY A 46 -0.18 13.95 8.63
CA GLY A 46 -1.42 13.41 9.21
C GLY A 46 -2.58 13.29 8.24
N SER A 47 -2.68 14.21 7.27
CA SER A 47 -3.67 14.15 6.19
C SER A 47 -3.47 13.00 5.19
N GLU A 48 -2.33 12.32 5.23
CA GLU A 48 -1.93 11.29 4.28
C GLU A 48 -1.91 9.88 4.88
N TYR A 49 -2.23 9.70 6.17
CA TYR A 49 -2.23 8.39 6.80
C TYR A 49 -3.12 7.39 6.06
N PHE A 50 -4.28 7.84 5.59
CA PHE A 50 -5.27 7.02 4.88
C PHE A 50 -5.28 7.25 3.37
N ARG A 51 -4.23 7.84 2.79
CA ARG A 51 -4.23 8.20 1.36
C ARG A 51 -4.44 6.99 0.45
N ALA A 52 -3.89 5.83 0.77
CA ALA A 52 -4.12 4.61 0.01
C ALA A 52 -5.61 4.27 -0.09
N LEU A 53 -6.34 4.38 1.03
CA LEU A 53 -7.77 4.14 1.10
C LEU A 53 -8.58 5.25 0.39
N ASN A 54 -8.15 6.50 0.55
CA ASN A 54 -8.85 7.64 -0.05
C ASN A 54 -8.75 7.67 -1.58
N LEU A 55 -7.65 7.16 -2.14
CA LEU A 55 -7.44 7.09 -3.59
C LEU A 55 -8.07 5.85 -4.23
N THR A 56 -8.31 4.81 -3.43
CA THR A 56 -8.83 3.53 -3.90
C THR A 56 -10.04 3.14 -3.04
N PRO A 57 -11.26 3.61 -3.38
CA PRO A 57 -12.48 3.18 -2.71
C PRO A 57 -12.62 1.66 -2.66
N LEU A 58 -13.29 1.11 -1.65
CA LEU A 58 -13.37 -0.33 -1.42
C LEU A 58 -13.92 -1.09 -2.64
N ALA A 59 -14.97 -0.58 -3.26
CA ALA A 59 -15.58 -1.20 -4.44
C ALA A 59 -14.68 -1.17 -5.70
N ASP A 60 -13.70 -0.25 -5.73
CA ASP A 60 -12.80 -0.07 -6.87
C ASP A 60 -11.52 -0.91 -6.75
N VAL A 61 -11.30 -1.57 -5.62
CA VAL A 61 -10.08 -2.38 -5.40
C VAL A 61 -10.03 -3.52 -6.40
N LYS A 62 -8.97 -3.54 -7.19
CA LYS A 62 -8.64 -4.59 -8.19
C LYS A 62 -7.38 -5.35 -7.81
N VAL A 63 -6.39 -4.66 -7.29
CA VAL A 63 -5.10 -5.21 -6.90
C VAL A 63 -4.73 -4.70 -5.51
N VAL A 64 -4.19 -5.56 -4.66
CA VAL A 64 -3.62 -5.19 -3.36
C VAL A 64 -2.12 -5.47 -3.39
N ILE A 65 -1.32 -4.44 -3.10
CA ILE A 65 0.13 -4.57 -2.88
C ILE A 65 0.42 -4.15 -1.45
N LEU A 66 1.10 -5.01 -0.68
CA LEU A 66 1.41 -4.77 0.72
C LEU A 66 2.87 -4.38 0.91
N GLY A 67 3.09 -3.22 1.53
CA GLY A 67 4.37 -2.81 2.09
C GLY A 67 4.42 -3.02 3.60
N GLN A 68 5.54 -2.70 4.24
CA GLN A 68 5.71 -2.81 5.69
C GLN A 68 5.40 -1.49 6.37
N ASP A 69 6.30 -0.54 6.33
CA ASP A 69 6.17 0.79 6.92
C ASP A 69 6.58 1.87 5.91
N PRO A 70 6.20 3.14 6.15
CA PRO A 70 6.54 4.23 5.25
C PRO A 70 8.05 4.47 5.18
N TYR A 71 8.52 5.08 4.11
CA TYR A 71 9.89 5.62 4.07
C TYR A 71 10.05 6.68 5.16
N HIS A 72 11.17 6.61 5.87
CA HIS A 72 11.45 7.46 7.03
C HIS A 72 12.34 8.68 6.74
N GLY A 73 12.68 8.91 5.48
CA GLY A 73 13.41 10.10 5.04
C GLY A 73 12.48 11.28 4.80
N LEU A 74 12.99 12.47 5.04
CA LEU A 74 12.24 13.71 4.84
C LEU A 74 11.75 13.82 3.39
N GLY A 75 10.45 14.12 3.22
CA GLY A 75 9.85 14.34 1.91
C GLY A 75 9.61 13.08 1.06
N GLN A 76 9.89 11.87 1.56
CA GLN A 76 9.70 10.62 0.82
C GLN A 76 8.26 10.12 0.86
N ALA A 77 7.77 9.75 2.05
CA ALA A 77 6.47 9.11 2.23
C ALA A 77 5.30 10.06 1.99
N HIS A 78 4.25 9.54 1.36
CA HIS A 78 3.01 10.26 1.11
C HIS A 78 1.75 9.37 1.20
N GLY A 79 1.83 8.24 1.91
CA GLY A 79 0.69 7.39 2.22
C GLY A 79 0.44 6.22 1.26
N LEU A 80 1.32 5.99 0.29
CA LEU A 80 1.27 4.84 -0.63
C LEU A 80 2.53 4.00 -0.47
N CYS A 81 2.40 2.68 -0.32
CA CYS A 81 3.57 1.81 -0.20
C CYS A 81 4.42 1.80 -1.48
N PHE A 82 5.74 1.66 -1.33
CA PHE A 82 6.77 1.72 -2.39
C PHE A 82 6.88 3.07 -3.10
N SER A 83 5.94 3.98 -2.93
CA SER A 83 5.88 5.26 -3.63
C SER A 83 6.62 6.36 -2.88
N VAL A 84 7.25 7.25 -3.64
CA VAL A 84 7.85 8.50 -3.13
C VAL A 84 7.31 9.69 -3.89
N ARG A 85 7.42 10.89 -3.28
CA ARG A 85 6.98 12.14 -3.92
C ARG A 85 7.75 12.45 -5.20
N PRO A 86 7.16 13.23 -6.11
CA PRO A 86 7.88 13.77 -7.27
C PRO A 86 9.19 14.47 -6.85
N GLY A 87 10.24 14.30 -7.65
CA GLY A 87 11.55 14.88 -7.37
C GLY A 87 12.41 14.10 -6.36
N VAL A 88 11.85 13.12 -5.68
CA VAL A 88 12.61 12.22 -4.78
C VAL A 88 13.26 11.10 -5.60
N ARG A 89 14.50 10.74 -5.24
CA ARG A 89 15.20 9.60 -5.84
C ARG A 89 14.38 8.32 -5.70
N ILE A 90 14.25 7.57 -6.81
CA ILE A 90 13.53 6.30 -6.83
C ILE A 90 14.18 5.31 -5.87
N PRO A 91 13.43 4.75 -4.89
CA PRO A 91 13.96 3.78 -3.94
C PRO A 91 14.43 2.48 -4.62
N PRO A 92 15.43 1.79 -4.06
CA PRO A 92 15.99 0.58 -4.67
C PRO A 92 14.97 -0.54 -4.93
N SER A 93 14.02 -0.75 -4.03
CA SER A 93 12.93 -1.73 -4.24
C SER A 93 12.06 -1.37 -5.44
N LEU A 94 11.75 -0.08 -5.61
CA LEU A 94 10.94 0.40 -6.74
C LEU A 94 11.70 0.33 -8.06
N VAL A 95 13.02 0.56 -8.05
CA VAL A 95 13.87 0.31 -9.22
C VAL A 95 13.75 -1.15 -9.67
N ASN A 96 13.74 -2.10 -8.75
CA ASN A 96 13.58 -3.51 -9.07
C ASN A 96 12.16 -3.86 -9.54
N ILE A 97 11.14 -3.21 -9.00
CA ILE A 97 9.76 -3.32 -9.50
C ILE A 97 9.70 -2.88 -10.96
N TYR A 98 10.31 -1.75 -11.31
CA TYR A 98 10.34 -1.26 -12.71
C TYR A 98 11.13 -2.19 -13.64
N LYS A 99 12.22 -2.81 -13.17
CA LYS A 99 12.95 -3.81 -13.95
C LYS A 99 12.09 -5.04 -14.25
N GLU A 100 11.34 -5.52 -13.26
CA GLU A 100 10.41 -6.62 -13.45
C GLU A 100 9.29 -6.26 -14.43
N MET A 101 8.72 -5.07 -14.32
CA MET A 101 7.70 -4.57 -15.26
C MET A 101 8.24 -4.49 -16.70
N GLN A 102 9.49 -4.07 -16.87
CA GLN A 102 10.13 -4.04 -18.19
C GLN A 102 10.29 -5.45 -18.76
N THR A 103 10.68 -6.41 -17.95
CA THR A 103 10.83 -7.82 -18.37
C THR A 103 9.48 -8.47 -18.66
N ASP A 104 8.49 -8.23 -17.83
CA ASP A 104 7.15 -8.87 -17.90
C ASP A 104 6.27 -8.25 -18.98
N LEU A 105 6.25 -6.92 -19.09
CA LEU A 105 5.32 -6.18 -19.95
C LEU A 105 5.99 -5.36 -21.07
N GLY A 106 7.32 -5.28 -21.10
CA GLY A 106 8.04 -4.40 -22.03
C GLY A 106 7.91 -2.91 -21.73
N ILE A 107 7.42 -2.53 -20.57
CA ILE A 107 7.21 -1.14 -20.14
C ILE A 107 8.56 -0.53 -19.75
N ALA A 108 8.93 0.59 -20.37
CA ALA A 108 10.15 1.30 -20.02
C ALA A 108 10.08 1.82 -18.57
N PRO A 109 11.19 1.72 -17.79
CA PRO A 109 11.22 2.22 -16.43
C PRO A 109 10.87 3.70 -16.34
N ALA A 110 10.00 4.07 -15.40
CA ALA A 110 9.66 5.45 -15.16
C ALA A 110 10.85 6.24 -14.58
N ARG A 111 10.86 7.54 -14.79
CA ARG A 111 11.91 8.44 -14.29
C ARG A 111 11.60 9.04 -12.92
N HIS A 112 10.49 8.66 -12.33
CA HIS A 112 10.03 9.09 -11.00
C HIS A 112 9.48 7.91 -10.21
N GLY A 113 9.29 8.07 -8.90
CA GLY A 113 8.78 7.03 -8.00
C GLY A 113 7.37 7.29 -7.48
N PHE A 114 6.56 8.08 -8.18
CA PHE A 114 5.23 8.48 -7.74
C PHE A 114 4.16 7.56 -8.35
N LEU A 115 3.50 6.75 -7.52
CA LEU A 115 2.63 5.64 -7.95
C LEU A 115 1.12 5.95 -7.87
N GLU A 116 0.72 7.21 -7.70
CA GLU A 116 -0.69 7.56 -7.57
C GLU A 116 -1.54 7.15 -8.77
N HIS A 117 -0.95 7.12 -9.96
CA HIS A 117 -1.61 6.64 -11.18
C HIS A 117 -2.13 5.19 -11.03
N TRP A 118 -1.40 4.33 -10.34
CA TRP A 118 -1.87 2.97 -10.06
C TRP A 118 -3.00 2.98 -9.04
N ALA A 119 -2.86 3.76 -7.95
CA ALA A 119 -3.87 3.83 -6.91
C ALA A 119 -5.24 4.27 -7.45
N ARG A 120 -5.26 5.28 -8.34
CA ARG A 120 -6.49 5.77 -8.98
C ARG A 120 -7.16 4.76 -9.91
N GLN A 121 -6.46 3.72 -10.33
CA GLN A 121 -7.00 2.64 -11.16
C GLN A 121 -7.53 1.46 -10.35
N GLY A 122 -7.40 1.48 -9.01
CA GLY A 122 -7.83 0.39 -8.14
C GLY A 122 -6.68 -0.46 -7.59
N VAL A 123 -5.44 0.01 -7.62
CA VAL A 123 -4.31 -0.63 -6.94
C VAL A 123 -4.20 -0.09 -5.51
N LEU A 124 -4.63 -0.86 -4.53
CA LEU A 124 -4.49 -0.51 -3.12
C LEU A 124 -3.03 -0.71 -2.67
N LEU A 125 -2.30 0.39 -2.60
CA LEU A 125 -0.88 0.44 -2.19
C LEU A 125 -0.79 0.65 -0.68
N LEU A 126 -0.96 -0.43 0.09
CA LEU A 126 -1.15 -0.39 1.53
C LEU A 126 0.13 -0.80 2.29
N ASN A 127 0.64 0.07 3.17
CA ASN A 127 1.61 -0.34 4.19
C ASN A 127 0.90 -1.03 5.37
N SER A 128 1.56 -1.97 6.00
CA SER A 128 1.08 -2.62 7.22
C SER A 128 1.03 -1.65 8.41
N VAL A 129 2.02 -0.78 8.50
CA VAL A 129 2.14 0.30 9.48
C VAL A 129 2.06 1.61 8.71
N LEU A 130 1.14 2.51 9.09
CA LEU A 130 0.84 3.70 8.29
C LEU A 130 1.66 4.94 8.68
N THR A 131 2.46 4.84 9.73
CA THR A 131 3.31 5.96 10.20
C THR A 131 4.69 5.45 10.62
N VAL A 132 5.66 6.38 10.62
CA VAL A 132 7.04 6.12 11.06
C VAL A 132 7.64 7.40 11.62
N GLU A 133 8.56 7.29 12.59
CA GLU A 133 9.38 8.42 13.06
C GLU A 133 10.53 8.70 12.06
N GLU A 134 10.88 9.97 11.87
CA GLU A 134 12.00 10.37 11.01
C GLU A 134 13.28 9.60 11.36
N ALA A 135 13.94 9.06 10.35
CA ALA A 135 15.19 8.31 10.42
C ALA A 135 15.15 7.03 11.28
N GLN A 136 13.96 6.57 11.70
CA GLN A 136 13.76 5.44 12.61
C GLN A 136 12.88 4.37 11.95
N ALA A 137 13.44 3.56 11.07
CA ALA A 137 12.70 2.45 10.46
C ALA A 137 12.01 1.57 11.52
N ALA A 138 10.78 1.11 11.23
CA ALA A 138 10.00 0.24 12.11
C ALA A 138 9.61 0.84 13.48
N SER A 139 9.84 2.11 13.74
CA SER A 139 9.60 2.76 15.04
C SER A 139 8.16 2.72 15.53
N HIS A 140 7.20 2.60 14.64
CA HIS A 140 5.77 2.57 14.98
C HIS A 140 5.14 1.17 14.88
N GLN A 141 5.95 0.12 14.71
CA GLN A 141 5.46 -1.26 14.75
C GLN A 141 4.91 -1.63 16.13
N GLY A 142 3.87 -2.47 16.16
CA GLY A 142 3.23 -2.92 17.40
C GLY A 142 2.43 -1.85 18.13
N LYS A 143 2.08 -0.72 17.48
CA LYS A 143 1.31 0.37 18.08
C LYS A 143 -0.18 0.37 17.72
N GLY A 144 -0.62 -0.58 16.88
CA GLY A 144 -2.02 -0.76 16.52
C GLY A 144 -2.30 -0.66 15.01
N TRP A 145 -1.39 -0.11 14.21
CA TRP A 145 -1.59 -0.02 12.76
C TRP A 145 -1.79 -1.37 12.08
N GLU A 146 -1.05 -2.39 12.54
CA GLU A 146 -1.13 -3.73 11.97
C GLU A 146 -2.53 -4.33 12.12
N THR A 147 -3.18 -4.11 13.28
CA THR A 147 -4.57 -4.54 13.52
C THR A 147 -5.53 -3.83 12.58
N PHE A 148 -5.37 -2.52 12.40
CA PHE A 148 -6.20 -1.74 11.49
C PHE A 148 -6.03 -2.19 10.04
N THR A 149 -4.81 -2.38 9.58
CA THR A 149 -4.55 -2.79 8.20
C THR A 149 -4.91 -4.25 7.94
N ASP A 150 -4.87 -5.12 8.95
CA ASP A 150 -5.45 -6.47 8.86
C ASP A 150 -6.97 -6.39 8.62
N ALA A 151 -7.67 -5.49 9.31
CA ALA A 151 -9.09 -5.28 9.09
C ALA A 151 -9.37 -4.77 7.66
N VAL A 152 -8.54 -3.86 7.14
CA VAL A 152 -8.63 -3.40 5.74
C VAL A 152 -8.54 -4.57 4.76
N ILE A 153 -7.54 -5.45 4.92
CA ILE A 153 -7.35 -6.61 4.05
C ILE A 153 -8.52 -7.59 4.17
N ARG A 154 -9.04 -7.81 5.39
CA ARG A 154 -10.23 -8.64 5.60
C ARG A 154 -11.44 -8.10 4.86
N LYS A 155 -11.67 -6.79 4.90
CA LYS A 155 -12.78 -6.15 4.17
C LYS A 155 -12.66 -6.35 2.67
N VAL A 156 -11.48 -6.20 2.09
CA VAL A 156 -11.26 -6.52 0.68
C VAL A 156 -11.57 -7.98 0.39
N ASN A 157 -11.06 -8.90 1.23
CA ASN A 157 -11.28 -10.34 1.06
C ASN A 157 -12.77 -10.74 1.15
N GLU A 158 -13.53 -10.07 2.01
CA GLU A 158 -14.94 -10.40 2.29
C GLU A 158 -15.91 -9.71 1.34
N GLU A 159 -15.67 -8.45 1.01
CA GLU A 159 -16.64 -7.58 0.31
C GLU A 159 -16.33 -7.35 -1.17
N CYS A 160 -15.12 -7.71 -1.64
CA CYS A 160 -14.75 -7.59 -3.05
C CYS A 160 -14.71 -8.97 -3.73
N ASP A 161 -14.86 -8.96 -5.05
CA ASP A 161 -14.72 -10.15 -5.89
C ASP A 161 -13.58 -9.99 -6.88
N ALA A 162 -12.91 -11.10 -7.20
CA ALA A 162 -11.86 -11.15 -8.22
C ALA A 162 -10.77 -10.08 -8.04
N VAL A 163 -10.20 -10.00 -6.84
CA VAL A 163 -9.07 -9.13 -6.50
C VAL A 163 -7.76 -9.89 -6.64
N VAL A 164 -6.70 -9.24 -7.09
CA VAL A 164 -5.35 -9.80 -7.13
C VAL A 164 -4.55 -9.31 -5.92
N PHE A 165 -4.03 -10.24 -5.13
CA PHE A 165 -3.12 -9.93 -4.01
C PHE A 165 -1.69 -10.23 -4.43
N MET A 166 -0.86 -9.19 -4.56
CA MET A 166 0.57 -9.29 -4.83
C MET A 166 1.34 -9.22 -3.51
N LEU A 167 1.78 -10.38 -3.02
CA LEU A 167 2.39 -10.56 -1.71
C LEU A 167 3.90 -10.79 -1.87
N TRP A 168 4.67 -9.74 -1.70
CA TRP A 168 6.11 -9.74 -1.89
C TRP A 168 6.86 -9.84 -0.57
N GLY A 169 7.54 -10.98 -0.37
CA GLY A 169 8.27 -11.31 0.84
C GLY A 169 7.42 -12.00 1.91
N ALA A 170 8.10 -12.66 2.83
CA ALA A 170 7.47 -13.49 3.86
C ALA A 170 6.51 -12.69 4.78
N TYR A 171 6.82 -11.43 5.04
CA TYR A 171 5.98 -10.58 5.89
C TYR A 171 4.59 -10.36 5.28
N ALA A 172 4.54 -9.91 4.02
CA ALA A 172 3.27 -9.70 3.30
C ALA A 172 2.48 -11.01 3.15
N GLN A 173 3.16 -12.12 2.87
CA GLN A 173 2.55 -13.43 2.73
C GLN A 173 1.92 -13.93 4.03
N ARG A 174 2.56 -13.70 5.19
CA ARG A 174 1.97 -14.04 6.50
C ARG A 174 0.79 -13.15 6.84
N LYS A 175 0.92 -11.84 6.59
CA LYS A 175 -0.13 -10.85 6.89
C LYS A 175 -1.44 -11.16 6.15
N ALA A 176 -1.36 -11.58 4.88
CA ALA A 176 -2.52 -11.89 4.04
C ALA A 176 -2.76 -13.41 3.87
N ALA A 177 -2.27 -14.24 4.80
CA ALA A 177 -2.40 -15.69 4.71
C ALA A 177 -3.85 -16.20 4.75
N PHE A 178 -4.78 -15.40 5.27
CA PHE A 178 -6.21 -15.72 5.36
C PHE A 178 -7.00 -15.42 4.08
N VAL A 179 -6.39 -14.81 3.08
CA VAL A 179 -7.09 -14.44 1.83
C VAL A 179 -7.61 -15.69 1.13
N ASP A 180 -8.87 -15.65 0.72
CA ASP A 180 -9.54 -16.75 0.04
C ASP A 180 -9.09 -16.87 -1.43
N GLY A 181 -8.17 -17.80 -1.69
CA GLY A 181 -7.65 -18.07 -3.02
C GLY A 181 -8.68 -18.69 -3.99
N SER A 182 -9.87 -19.06 -3.54
CA SER A 182 -10.96 -19.49 -4.43
C SER A 182 -11.72 -18.32 -5.06
N ARG A 183 -11.68 -17.16 -4.42
CA ARG A 183 -12.35 -15.92 -4.89
C ARG A 183 -11.37 -14.92 -5.49
N HIS A 184 -10.13 -14.95 -5.05
CA HIS A 184 -9.09 -13.99 -5.38
C HIS A 184 -7.85 -14.67 -5.95
N LEU A 185 -7.08 -13.96 -6.73
CA LEU A 185 -5.76 -14.43 -7.16
C LEU A 185 -4.69 -14.00 -6.13
N VAL A 186 -4.01 -14.97 -5.52
CA VAL A 186 -2.91 -14.72 -4.60
C VAL A 186 -1.58 -15.02 -5.29
N LEU A 187 -0.80 -13.99 -5.58
CA LEU A 187 0.51 -14.08 -6.21
C LEU A 187 1.60 -13.84 -5.15
N LYS A 188 2.52 -14.79 -5.03
CA LYS A 188 3.62 -14.75 -4.04
C LYS A 188 4.97 -14.71 -4.75
N ALA A 189 5.86 -13.84 -4.29
CA ALA A 189 7.25 -13.74 -4.74
C ALA A 189 8.15 -13.30 -3.59
N ALA A 190 9.47 -13.34 -3.80
CA ALA A 190 10.41 -12.68 -2.90
C ALA A 190 10.17 -11.17 -2.86
N HIS A 191 10.68 -10.49 -1.82
CA HIS A 191 10.57 -9.04 -1.73
C HIS A 191 11.45 -8.36 -2.78
N PRO A 192 11.02 -7.24 -3.41
CA PRO A 192 11.77 -6.56 -4.46
C PRO A 192 13.02 -5.82 -3.98
N SER A 193 13.36 -5.86 -2.69
CA SER A 193 14.58 -5.23 -2.19
C SER A 193 15.84 -5.82 -2.85
N PRO A 194 16.93 -5.06 -2.98
CA PRO A 194 18.18 -5.57 -3.53
C PRO A 194 18.72 -6.81 -2.81
N LEU A 195 18.37 -7.00 -1.53
CA LEU A 195 18.79 -8.14 -0.72
C LEU A 195 18.08 -9.45 -1.10
N SER A 196 16.93 -9.40 -1.75
CA SER A 196 16.07 -10.57 -1.96
C SER A 196 15.48 -10.68 -3.36
N ALA A 197 15.52 -9.65 -4.19
CA ALA A 197 14.87 -9.67 -5.51
C ALA A 197 15.32 -10.81 -6.42
N HIS A 198 16.60 -11.21 -6.34
CA HIS A 198 17.16 -12.33 -7.10
C HIS A 198 16.66 -13.71 -6.62
N ASN A 199 16.01 -13.78 -5.47
CA ASN A 199 15.49 -15.03 -4.89
C ASN A 199 14.05 -15.33 -5.35
N GLY A 200 13.63 -14.81 -6.51
CA GLY A 200 12.34 -15.13 -7.12
C GLY A 200 11.36 -13.96 -7.27
N PHE A 201 11.80 -12.69 -7.09
CA PHE A 201 11.01 -11.54 -7.51
C PHE A 201 11.17 -11.30 -9.02
N PHE A 202 12.41 -11.26 -9.51
CA PHE A 202 12.64 -11.15 -10.94
C PHE A 202 12.16 -12.39 -11.69
N GLY A 203 11.36 -12.18 -12.73
CA GLY A 203 10.70 -13.24 -13.49
C GLY A 203 9.39 -13.76 -12.89
N CYS A 204 8.87 -13.15 -11.81
CA CYS A 204 7.60 -13.58 -11.22
C CYS A 204 6.38 -13.33 -12.12
N GLY A 205 6.44 -12.35 -13.03
CA GLY A 205 5.38 -12.05 -14.01
C GLY A 205 4.06 -11.61 -13.37
N HIS A 206 4.11 -10.97 -12.21
CA HIS A 206 2.90 -10.63 -11.46
C HIS A 206 2.02 -9.61 -12.16
N PHE A 207 2.61 -8.68 -12.93
CA PHE A 207 1.87 -7.61 -13.60
C PHE A 207 1.02 -8.13 -14.75
N SER A 208 1.58 -8.99 -15.60
CA SER A 208 0.84 -9.66 -16.68
C SER A 208 -0.20 -10.64 -16.14
N LYS A 209 0.15 -11.42 -15.12
CA LYS A 209 -0.78 -12.36 -14.45
C LYS A 209 -1.97 -11.63 -13.82
N ALA A 210 -1.74 -10.47 -13.20
CA ALA A 210 -2.81 -9.67 -12.63
C ALA A 210 -3.78 -9.19 -13.70
N ASN A 211 -3.28 -8.64 -14.79
CA ASN A 211 -4.12 -8.16 -15.88
C ASN A 211 -4.90 -9.30 -16.55
N ALA A 212 -4.25 -10.43 -16.82
CA ALA A 212 -4.93 -11.61 -17.37
C ALA A 212 -6.08 -12.12 -16.46
N PHE A 213 -5.85 -12.13 -15.14
CA PHE A 213 -6.88 -12.49 -14.17
C PHE A 213 -8.04 -11.50 -14.15
N LEU A 214 -7.76 -10.20 -14.12
CA LEU A 214 -8.79 -9.16 -14.13
C LEU A 214 -9.65 -9.26 -15.40
N GLU A 215 -9.03 -9.36 -16.58
CA GLU A 215 -9.72 -9.48 -17.86
C GLU A 215 -10.59 -10.75 -17.94
N SER A 216 -10.09 -11.88 -17.44
CA SER A 216 -10.84 -13.14 -17.38
C SER A 216 -12.10 -13.06 -16.49
N HIS A 217 -12.15 -12.10 -15.59
CA HIS A 217 -13.30 -11.81 -14.72
C HIS A 217 -14.10 -10.57 -15.15
N GLY A 218 -13.88 -10.09 -16.38
CA GLY A 218 -14.62 -8.94 -16.93
C GLY A 218 -14.27 -7.60 -16.27
N ARG A 219 -13.12 -7.53 -15.58
CA ARG A 219 -12.65 -6.30 -14.94
C ARG A 219 -11.59 -5.62 -15.83
N PRO A 220 -11.58 -4.29 -15.93
CA PRO A 220 -10.55 -3.58 -16.69
C PRO A 220 -9.14 -3.88 -16.14
N PRO A 221 -8.16 -4.15 -17.02
CA PRO A 221 -6.77 -4.31 -16.59
C PRO A 221 -6.21 -3.01 -16.02
N ILE A 222 -5.08 -3.12 -15.34
CA ILE A 222 -4.31 -1.96 -14.86
C ILE A 222 -3.37 -1.49 -15.98
N ASP A 223 -3.40 -0.20 -16.26
CA ASP A 223 -2.33 0.45 -17.02
C ASP A 223 -1.16 0.69 -16.07
N TRP A 224 -0.17 -0.20 -16.14
CA TRP A 224 1.03 -0.13 -15.32
C TRP A 224 2.02 0.94 -15.79
N GLN A 225 1.84 1.49 -17.00
CA GLN A 225 2.66 2.57 -17.52
C GLN A 225 2.41 3.85 -16.73
N LEU A 226 3.42 4.36 -16.06
CA LEU A 226 3.31 5.62 -15.34
C LEU A 226 3.42 6.81 -16.30
N PRO A 227 2.67 7.88 -16.10
CA PRO A 227 2.79 9.10 -16.89
C PRO A 227 4.19 9.70 -16.71
N PRO A 228 4.76 10.33 -17.75
CA PRO A 228 6.13 10.88 -17.69
C PRO A 228 6.27 12.03 -16.67
N ASN A 229 5.21 12.79 -16.45
CA ASN A 229 5.16 13.91 -15.51
C ASN A 229 4.15 13.59 -14.39
N PRO A 230 4.62 13.19 -13.21
CA PRO A 230 3.74 12.95 -12.08
C PRO A 230 3.15 14.28 -11.58
N GLN A 231 1.84 14.31 -11.38
CA GLN A 231 1.14 15.43 -10.74
C GLN A 231 0.56 14.93 -9.43
N GLU A 232 0.85 15.63 -8.34
CA GLU A 232 0.06 15.50 -7.09
C GLU A 232 -1.27 16.22 -7.33
N ALA A 233 -2.38 15.51 -7.05
CA ALA A 233 -3.73 16.08 -7.11
C ALA A 233 -4.08 16.79 -5.81
#